data_848655cab8920708d3594ef162be2f15
#
_entry.id   848655cab8920708d3594ef162be2f15
#
_cell.length_a   1.000
_cell.length_b   1.000
_cell.length_c   1.000
_cell.angle_alpha   90.00
_cell.angle_beta   90.00
_cell.angle_gamma   90.00
#
_symmetry.space_group_name_H-M   'P 1'
#
loop_
_entity.id
_entity.type
_entity.pdbx_description
1 polymer ?
#
loop_
_entity_poly.entity_id
_entity_poly.type
_entity_poly.pdbx_seq_one_letter_code
_entity_poly.pdbx_strand_id
1 'polypeptide(L)'
;MDTAAAAFGVGTAADTPARPDEPVTGGAVVEGVLAGVPAGTGDAAAAPPPAVSLTHLSDAVRSAGDRTVAEQQRVEQEARAAEERAKAALSGQTLRAGSGSTSCGLNTSGLGAVKSWVADAAEFLGCQYGQPPLLGVGSRGNASDHPGGLALDLMTTNQVTGDSIAACALRNMDALGVTYVIWDQQINTGSGWKPMEDRGSPTANHEDHVHISFQSSAPSGTPVTC
;
A
#
# COMPACT_ATOMS: atom_id res chain seq x y z
N MET A 1 -41.80 43.40 6.99
CA MET A 1 -41.07 44.57 6.51
C MET A 1 -39.61 44.27 6.75
N ASP A 2 -39.00 44.05 5.80
CA ASP A 2 -37.81 44.02 4.97
C ASP A 2 -37.15 42.64 4.83
N THR A 3 -37.39 42.15 3.63
CA THR A 3 -36.72 41.03 2.97
C THR A 3 -35.37 41.53 2.42
N ALA A 4 -34.24 40.92 2.86
CA ALA A 4 -32.98 41.09 2.18
C ALA A 4 -32.62 39.76 1.50
N ALA A 5 -32.77 39.71 0.19
CA ALA A 5 -32.29 38.65 -0.68
C ALA A 5 -30.77 38.85 -0.91
N ALA A 6 -29.95 37.89 -0.54
CA ALA A 6 -28.55 37.85 -0.92
C ALA A 6 -28.40 37.01 -2.20
N ALA A 7 -27.92 37.66 -3.25
CA ALA A 7 -27.66 37.09 -4.57
C ALA A 7 -26.41 36.18 -4.53
N PHE A 8 -26.56 34.97 -5.02
CA PHE A 8 -25.42 34.07 -5.30
C PHE A 8 -24.76 34.48 -6.61
N GLY A 9 -23.54 34.99 -6.53
CA GLY A 9 -22.69 35.24 -7.68
C GLY A 9 -22.19 33.95 -8.29
N VAL A 10 -22.53 33.71 -9.54
CA VAL A 10 -22.00 32.64 -10.38
C VAL A 10 -20.60 33.05 -10.82
N GLY A 11 -19.56 32.46 -10.24
CA GLY A 11 -18.19 32.63 -10.70
C GLY A 11 -17.94 31.80 -11.95
N THR A 12 -17.59 32.50 -13.01
CA THR A 12 -17.20 31.95 -14.32
C THR A 12 -15.94 31.14 -14.22
N ALA A 13 -15.96 29.98 -14.87
CA ALA A 13 -14.81 29.09 -15.04
C ALA A 13 -13.64 29.84 -15.70
N ALA A 14 -12.47 29.81 -15.05
CA ALA A 14 -11.22 30.27 -15.63
C ALA A 14 -10.60 29.16 -16.49
N ASP A 15 -10.31 29.53 -17.72
CA ASP A 15 -9.59 28.83 -18.75
C ASP A 15 -8.33 28.15 -18.22
N THR A 16 -8.19 26.86 -18.46
CA THR A 16 -6.95 26.12 -18.29
C THR A 16 -6.17 26.21 -19.60
N PRO A 17 -4.95 26.76 -19.64
CA PRO A 17 -4.18 26.74 -20.85
C PRO A 17 -3.72 25.30 -21.16
N ALA A 18 -3.99 24.88 -22.40
CA ALA A 18 -3.51 23.64 -22.98
C ALA A 18 -1.98 23.59 -22.98
N ARG A 19 -1.42 22.50 -22.49
CA ARG A 19 -0.02 22.16 -22.57
C ARG A 19 0.29 21.73 -24.01
N PRO A 20 1.33 22.24 -24.67
CA PRO A 20 1.70 21.80 -26.01
C PRO A 20 2.23 20.37 -25.97
N ASP A 21 1.78 19.57 -26.94
CA ASP A 21 2.27 18.24 -27.26
C ASP A 21 3.79 18.26 -27.55
N GLU A 22 4.57 17.63 -26.72
CA GLU A 22 5.94 17.29 -27.07
C GLU A 22 5.96 15.94 -27.80
N PRO A 23 6.56 15.84 -29.00
CA PRO A 23 6.70 14.58 -29.69
C PRO A 23 7.75 13.72 -28.97
N VAL A 24 7.36 12.50 -28.61
CA VAL A 24 8.25 11.43 -28.14
C VAL A 24 9.11 10.99 -29.35
N THR A 25 10.23 11.62 -29.56
CA THR A 25 11.24 11.11 -30.47
C THR A 25 12.03 10.01 -29.78
N GLY A 26 11.72 8.79 -30.18
CA GLY A 26 12.45 7.60 -29.80
C GLY A 26 13.88 7.58 -30.36
N GLY A 27 14.70 6.75 -29.73
CA GLY A 27 15.90 6.20 -30.30
C GLY A 27 17.17 6.98 -30.00
N ALA A 28 17.76 6.71 -28.85
CA ALA A 28 19.19 6.93 -28.66
C ALA A 28 19.95 5.89 -29.50
N VAL A 29 20.32 6.26 -30.72
CA VAL A 29 21.39 5.60 -31.45
C VAL A 29 22.70 5.98 -30.78
N VAL A 30 23.34 5.02 -30.15
CA VAL A 30 24.74 5.17 -29.69
C VAL A 30 25.63 5.22 -30.93
N GLU A 31 25.88 6.44 -31.40
CA GLU A 31 26.97 6.69 -32.38
C GLU A 31 28.30 6.44 -31.69
N GLY A 32 28.92 5.33 -32.05
CA GLY A 32 30.27 4.99 -31.62
C GLY A 32 31.28 6.00 -32.19
N VAL A 33 31.97 6.61 -31.26
CA VAL A 33 33.16 7.46 -31.56
C VAL A 33 34.21 6.58 -32.20
N LEU A 34 34.37 6.69 -33.52
CA LEU A 34 35.53 6.23 -34.25
C LEU A 34 36.67 7.25 -34.06
N ALA A 35 37.41 7.13 -32.98
CA ALA A 35 38.68 7.84 -32.80
C ALA A 35 39.79 7.06 -33.50
N GLY A 36 40.51 7.78 -34.35
CA GLY A 36 41.57 7.42 -35.23
C GLY A 36 42.46 6.21 -34.89
N VAL A 37 42.51 5.29 -35.83
CA VAL A 37 43.53 4.23 -35.87
C VAL A 37 44.78 4.84 -36.58
N PRO A 38 45.94 4.87 -35.95
CA PRO A 38 47.17 5.23 -36.67
C PRO A 38 47.52 4.08 -37.63
N ALA A 39 47.88 4.44 -38.88
CA ALA A 39 48.36 3.52 -39.86
C ALA A 39 49.73 2.96 -39.43
N GLY A 40 49.71 1.78 -38.82
CA GLY A 40 50.91 0.98 -38.56
C GLY A 40 51.05 -0.08 -39.63
N THR A 41 52.04 0.06 -40.48
CA THR A 41 52.53 -0.96 -41.40
C THR A 41 53.16 -2.09 -40.57
N GLY A 42 52.48 -3.20 -40.49
CA GLY A 42 52.96 -4.43 -39.82
C GLY A 42 52.10 -5.60 -40.25
N ASP A 43 52.66 -6.38 -41.21
CA ASP A 43 52.13 -7.63 -41.70
C ASP A 43 52.21 -8.69 -40.58
N ALA A 44 51.17 -8.73 -39.75
CA ALA A 44 50.94 -9.83 -38.82
C ALA A 44 49.58 -10.39 -39.15
N ALA A 45 49.55 -11.60 -39.74
CA ALA A 45 48.32 -12.35 -39.98
C ALA A 45 47.52 -12.49 -38.66
N ALA A 46 46.50 -11.65 -38.49
CA ALA A 46 45.60 -11.75 -37.38
C ALA A 46 44.87 -13.11 -37.43
N ALA A 47 45.05 -13.87 -36.38
CA ALA A 47 44.29 -15.10 -36.22
C ALA A 47 42.78 -14.81 -36.30
N PRO A 48 41.98 -15.61 -36.99
CA PRO A 48 40.53 -15.39 -37.10
C PRO A 48 39.94 -15.39 -35.69
N PRO A 49 38.96 -14.52 -35.41
CA PRO A 49 38.28 -14.51 -34.13
C PRO A 49 37.69 -15.91 -33.82
N PRO A 50 37.69 -16.36 -32.58
CA PRO A 50 37.15 -17.67 -32.25
C PRO A 50 35.70 -17.74 -32.73
N ALA A 51 35.39 -18.79 -33.47
CA ALA A 51 34.04 -19.03 -33.99
C ALA A 51 33.09 -19.21 -32.78
N VAL A 52 32.15 -18.27 -32.59
CA VAL A 52 31.12 -18.38 -31.57
C VAL A 52 30.22 -19.52 -31.92
N SER A 53 30.25 -20.59 -31.14
CA SER A 53 29.42 -21.79 -31.40
C SER A 53 27.96 -21.44 -31.11
N LEU A 54 27.11 -21.51 -32.12
CA LEU A 54 25.66 -21.31 -32.00
C LEU A 54 25.02 -22.31 -31.02
N THR A 55 25.63 -23.49 -30.84
CA THR A 55 25.18 -24.45 -29.80
C THR A 55 25.37 -23.91 -28.40
N HIS A 56 26.48 -23.28 -28.09
CA HIS A 56 26.70 -22.67 -26.77
C HIS A 56 25.76 -21.53 -26.49
N LEU A 57 25.36 -20.75 -27.49
CA LEU A 57 24.36 -19.68 -27.34
C LEU A 57 22.96 -20.26 -27.05
N SER A 58 22.57 -21.31 -27.78
CA SER A 58 21.27 -21.96 -27.57
C SER A 58 21.17 -22.63 -26.20
N ASP A 59 22.26 -23.25 -25.72
CA ASP A 59 22.32 -23.85 -24.38
C ASP A 59 22.28 -22.81 -23.30
N ALA A 60 22.96 -21.67 -23.48
CA ALA A 60 22.92 -20.55 -22.52
C ALA A 60 21.52 -19.93 -22.42
N VAL A 61 20.83 -19.73 -23.55
CA VAL A 61 19.45 -19.20 -23.58
C VAL A 61 18.48 -20.19 -22.91
N ARG A 62 18.60 -21.48 -23.20
CA ARG A 62 17.78 -22.50 -22.55
C ARG A 62 18.02 -22.55 -21.04
N SER A 63 19.25 -22.57 -20.61
CA SER A 63 19.65 -22.55 -19.20
C SER A 63 19.21 -21.27 -18.48
N ALA A 64 19.14 -20.12 -19.15
CA ALA A 64 18.58 -18.89 -18.61
C ALA A 64 17.05 -18.99 -18.47
N GLY A 65 16.37 -19.55 -19.47
CA GLY A 65 14.93 -19.82 -19.43
C GLY A 65 14.53 -20.76 -18.29
N ASP A 66 15.27 -21.86 -18.13
CA ASP A 66 15.00 -22.83 -17.05
C ASP A 66 15.18 -22.19 -15.65
N ARG A 67 16.17 -21.31 -15.50
CA ARG A 67 16.36 -20.56 -14.24
C ARG A 67 15.24 -19.58 -13.95
N THR A 68 14.72 -18.88 -14.94
CA THR A 68 13.59 -17.96 -14.75
C THR A 68 12.30 -18.70 -14.39
N VAL A 69 12.04 -19.84 -15.03
CA VAL A 69 10.89 -20.69 -14.70
C VAL A 69 11.01 -21.26 -13.27
N ALA A 70 12.18 -21.75 -12.90
CA ALA A 70 12.41 -22.26 -11.55
C ALA A 70 12.25 -21.18 -10.46
N GLU A 71 12.72 -19.96 -10.75
CA GLU A 71 12.56 -18.82 -9.83
C GLU A 71 11.09 -18.41 -9.70
N GLN A 72 10.35 -18.34 -10.79
CA GLN A 72 8.91 -18.07 -10.77
C GLN A 72 8.14 -19.13 -9.98
N GLN A 73 8.46 -20.41 -10.17
CA GLN A 73 7.84 -21.49 -9.39
C GLN A 73 8.16 -21.39 -7.89
N ARG A 74 9.38 -20.99 -7.53
CA ARG A 74 9.77 -20.79 -6.14
C ARG A 74 8.97 -19.64 -5.51
N VAL A 75 8.88 -18.50 -6.18
CA VAL A 75 8.11 -17.34 -5.72
C VAL A 75 6.63 -17.70 -5.55
N GLU A 76 6.06 -18.44 -6.50
CA GLU A 76 4.67 -18.90 -6.43
C GLU A 76 4.44 -19.88 -5.25
N GLN A 77 5.39 -20.80 -5.03
CA GLN A 77 5.32 -21.73 -3.89
C GLN A 77 5.45 -21.01 -2.56
N GLU A 78 6.35 -20.03 -2.45
CA GLU A 78 6.50 -19.20 -1.26
C GLU A 78 5.24 -18.38 -0.98
N ALA A 79 4.63 -17.80 -2.03
CA ALA A 79 3.38 -17.06 -1.91
C ALA A 79 2.20 -17.96 -1.44
N ARG A 80 2.07 -19.16 -2.02
CA ARG A 80 1.06 -20.15 -1.58
C ARG A 80 1.31 -20.62 -0.15
N ALA A 81 2.57 -20.85 0.24
CA ALA A 81 2.90 -21.24 1.60
C ALA A 81 2.64 -20.11 2.60
N ALA A 82 2.84 -18.85 2.21
CA ALA A 82 2.50 -17.69 3.01
C ALA A 82 0.97 -17.56 3.19
N GLU A 83 0.20 -17.77 2.12
CA GLU A 83 -1.26 -17.78 2.16
C GLU A 83 -1.82 -18.90 3.07
N GLU A 84 -1.25 -20.09 2.96
CA GLU A 84 -1.61 -21.24 3.82
C GLU A 84 -1.29 -20.97 5.30
N ARG A 85 -0.13 -20.36 5.58
CA ARG A 85 0.24 -19.96 6.94
C ARG A 85 -0.70 -18.88 7.48
N ALA A 86 -1.08 -17.90 6.64
CA ALA A 86 -2.06 -16.88 7.00
C ALA A 86 -3.43 -17.49 7.29
N LYS A 87 -3.91 -18.42 6.44
CA LYS A 87 -5.15 -19.17 6.66
C LYS A 87 -5.10 -20.05 7.93
N ALA A 88 -3.96 -20.71 8.18
CA ALA A 88 -3.78 -21.52 9.38
C ALA A 88 -3.72 -20.67 10.65
N ALA A 89 -3.09 -19.50 10.60
CA ALA A 89 -3.11 -18.53 11.69
C ALA A 89 -4.52 -18.02 11.98
N LEU A 90 -5.29 -17.70 10.92
CA LEU A 90 -6.70 -17.30 11.05
C LEU A 90 -7.55 -18.41 11.67
N SER A 91 -7.42 -19.66 11.21
CA SER A 91 -8.21 -20.79 11.74
C SER A 91 -7.83 -21.17 13.18
N GLY A 92 -6.59 -20.94 13.58
CA GLY A 92 -6.15 -21.10 14.98
C GLY A 92 -6.71 -20.04 15.92
N GLN A 93 -7.04 -18.86 15.40
CA GLN A 93 -7.66 -17.78 16.17
C GLN A 93 -9.19 -17.89 16.25
N THR A 94 -9.84 -18.44 15.24
CA THR A 94 -11.32 -18.68 15.25
C THR A 94 -11.77 -19.67 16.32
N LEU A 95 -10.91 -20.57 16.78
CA LEU A 95 -11.22 -21.49 17.88
C LEU A 95 -11.18 -20.81 19.26
N ARG A 96 -10.67 -19.59 19.38
CA ARG A 96 -10.66 -18.78 20.62
C ARG A 96 -11.77 -17.71 20.68
N ALA A 97 -12.45 -17.44 19.58
CA ALA A 97 -13.46 -16.38 19.48
C ALA A 97 -14.88 -16.85 19.91
N GLY A 98 -14.97 -17.86 20.73
CA GLY A 98 -16.22 -18.30 21.36
C GLY A 98 -16.42 -17.64 22.72
N SER A 99 -17.29 -16.65 22.78
CA SER A 99 -17.95 -16.15 24.00
C SER A 99 -17.15 -15.20 24.91
N GLY A 100 -17.58 -13.95 24.93
CA GLY A 100 -17.30 -12.99 26.00
C GLY A 100 -16.10 -12.09 25.70
N SER A 101 -16.24 -10.82 26.00
CA SER A 101 -15.21 -9.79 26.04
C SER A 101 -13.83 -10.35 26.45
N THR A 102 -13.06 -10.82 25.52
CA THR A 102 -11.71 -11.29 25.76
C THR A 102 -10.75 -10.13 25.49
N SER A 103 -10.57 -9.30 26.51
CA SER A 103 -9.40 -8.41 26.56
C SER A 103 -8.16 -9.28 26.32
N CYS A 104 -7.53 -9.15 25.17
CA CYS A 104 -6.30 -9.87 24.84
C CYS A 104 -5.06 -9.30 25.52
N GLY A 105 -5.24 -8.33 26.43
CA GLY A 105 -4.15 -7.57 27.05
C GLY A 105 -3.51 -6.56 26.11
N LEU A 106 -4.27 -6.04 25.15
CA LEU A 106 -3.84 -5.03 24.20
C LEU A 106 -3.29 -3.80 24.92
N ASN A 107 -2.13 -3.32 24.48
CA ASN A 107 -1.56 -2.07 24.98
C ASN A 107 -2.27 -0.87 24.35
N THR A 108 -3.15 -0.24 25.12
CA THR A 108 -3.95 0.92 24.69
C THR A 108 -3.34 2.27 25.05
N SER A 109 -2.12 2.30 25.60
CA SER A 109 -1.50 3.55 26.10
C SER A 109 -1.31 4.64 25.03
N GLY A 110 -1.18 4.23 23.75
CA GLY A 110 -1.05 5.14 22.61
C GLY A 110 -2.38 5.71 22.08
N LEU A 111 -3.53 5.22 22.55
CA LEU A 111 -4.83 5.68 22.04
C LEU A 111 -5.20 7.09 22.53
N GLY A 112 -4.81 7.48 23.73
CA GLY A 112 -5.30 8.71 24.34
C GLY A 112 -6.82 8.69 24.56
N ALA A 113 -7.46 9.86 24.54
CA ALA A 113 -8.90 10.01 24.76
C ALA A 113 -9.72 9.83 23.46
N VAL A 114 -9.56 8.70 22.79
CA VAL A 114 -10.40 8.37 21.63
C VAL A 114 -11.86 8.14 22.06
N LYS A 115 -12.80 8.19 21.13
CA LYS A 115 -14.20 7.84 21.39
C LYS A 115 -14.30 6.37 21.78
N SER A 116 -15.31 6.00 22.59
CA SER A 116 -15.44 4.62 23.10
C SER A 116 -15.52 3.58 21.98
N TRP A 117 -16.27 3.85 20.92
CA TRP A 117 -16.36 2.92 19.78
C TRP A 117 -15.04 2.81 18.97
N VAL A 118 -14.19 3.83 19.02
CA VAL A 118 -12.84 3.75 18.43
C VAL A 118 -11.94 2.86 19.30
N ALA A 119 -12.09 2.92 20.63
CA ALA A 119 -11.40 2.03 21.54
C ALA A 119 -11.88 0.56 21.37
N ASP A 120 -13.18 0.36 21.19
CA ASP A 120 -13.77 -0.96 20.93
C ASP A 120 -13.25 -1.54 19.60
N ALA A 121 -13.16 -0.70 18.55
CA ALA A 121 -12.58 -1.07 17.25
C ALA A 121 -11.08 -1.39 17.36
N ALA A 122 -10.35 -0.64 18.19
CA ALA A 122 -8.93 -0.89 18.45
C ALA A 122 -8.72 -2.24 19.14
N GLU A 123 -9.56 -2.60 20.12
CA GLU A 123 -9.53 -3.91 20.78
C GLU A 123 -9.90 -5.02 19.79
N PHE A 124 -10.96 -4.85 19.02
CA PHE A 124 -11.40 -5.82 18.04
C PHE A 124 -10.30 -6.10 16.99
N LEU A 125 -9.76 -5.09 16.36
CA LEU A 125 -8.74 -5.24 15.33
C LEU A 125 -7.37 -5.63 15.94
N GLY A 126 -6.95 -4.95 16.99
CA GLY A 126 -5.66 -5.18 17.61
C GLY A 126 -5.49 -6.61 18.14
N CYS A 127 -6.54 -7.17 18.73
CA CYS A 127 -6.51 -8.54 19.24
C CYS A 127 -6.44 -9.58 18.12
N GLN A 128 -7.00 -9.30 16.96
CA GLN A 128 -6.96 -10.24 15.82
C GLN A 128 -5.62 -10.27 15.10
N TYR A 129 -4.90 -9.15 15.09
CA TYR A 129 -3.68 -8.98 14.27
C TYR A 129 -2.39 -8.86 15.07
N GLY A 130 -2.32 -9.53 16.23
CA GLY A 130 -1.08 -9.68 17.00
C GLY A 130 -0.72 -8.49 17.85
N GLN A 131 -1.69 -7.66 18.21
CA GLN A 131 -1.53 -6.53 19.12
C GLN A 131 -0.49 -5.50 18.64
N PRO A 132 -0.64 -4.97 17.42
CA PRO A 132 0.28 -3.95 16.92
C PRO A 132 0.26 -2.72 17.82
N PRO A 133 1.33 -1.92 17.88
CA PRO A 133 1.28 -0.64 18.55
C PRO A 133 0.16 0.23 17.98
N LEU A 134 -0.55 0.93 18.86
CA LEU A 134 -1.72 1.74 18.52
C LEU A 134 -1.45 3.21 18.75
N LEU A 135 -1.90 4.07 17.84
CA LEU A 135 -1.93 5.52 18.03
C LEU A 135 -3.36 6.03 17.78
N GLY A 136 -3.85 6.85 18.70
CA GLY A 136 -5.16 7.46 18.61
C GLY A 136 -5.08 8.98 18.60
N VAL A 137 -5.53 9.65 19.70
CA VAL A 137 -5.52 11.11 19.78
C VAL A 137 -4.11 11.66 19.66
N GLY A 138 -3.92 12.64 18.80
CA GLY A 138 -2.66 13.34 18.61
C GLY A 138 -2.79 14.50 17.64
N SER A 139 -1.92 15.49 17.78
CA SER A 139 -1.79 16.58 16.82
C SER A 139 -1.24 16.06 15.49
N ARG A 140 -1.75 16.60 14.40
CA ARG A 140 -1.26 16.31 13.05
C ARG A 140 -1.01 17.62 12.31
N GLY A 141 -0.05 17.64 11.42
CA GLY A 141 0.29 18.83 10.60
C GLY A 141 -0.75 19.14 9.52
N ASN A 142 -1.60 18.20 9.19
CA ASN A 142 -2.64 18.28 8.16
C ASN A 142 -4.03 18.04 8.77
N ALA A 143 -5.08 18.23 7.97
CA ALA A 143 -6.44 17.84 8.34
C ALA A 143 -6.47 16.34 8.72
N SER A 144 -7.02 16.04 9.90
CA SER A 144 -6.99 14.69 10.46
C SER A 144 -8.09 14.52 11.51
N ASP A 145 -8.60 13.30 11.65
CA ASP A 145 -9.61 12.93 12.64
C ASP A 145 -8.99 12.58 14.02
N HIS A 146 -7.66 12.42 14.09
CA HIS A 146 -6.94 12.13 15.35
C HIS A 146 -7.17 13.14 16.46
N PRO A 147 -7.11 14.47 16.23
CA PRO A 147 -7.36 15.44 17.30
C PRO A 147 -8.76 15.32 17.90
N GLY A 148 -9.74 14.88 17.11
CA GLY A 148 -11.12 14.64 17.55
C GLY A 148 -11.36 13.32 18.27
N GLY A 149 -10.35 12.46 18.36
CA GLY A 149 -10.46 11.08 18.86
C GLY A 149 -11.28 10.17 17.96
N LEU A 150 -11.33 10.47 16.68
CA LEU A 150 -12.09 9.77 15.63
C LEU A 150 -11.18 9.07 14.63
N ALA A 151 -9.93 8.80 14.99
CA ALA A 151 -9.01 8.03 14.17
C ALA A 151 -8.16 7.08 15.00
N LEU A 152 -7.72 6.02 14.37
CA LEU A 152 -6.89 4.95 14.92
C LEU A 152 -5.83 4.57 13.90
N ASP A 153 -4.56 4.54 14.31
CA ASP A 153 -3.47 3.96 13.55
C ASP A 153 -3.05 2.62 14.19
N LEU A 154 -3.01 1.55 13.39
CA LEU A 154 -2.43 0.26 13.75
C LEU A 154 -1.07 0.17 13.05
N MET A 155 0.01 0.22 13.84
CA MET A 155 1.38 0.32 13.32
C MET A 155 1.85 -1.02 12.77
N THR A 156 2.20 -1.07 11.50
CA THR A 156 2.77 -2.24 10.85
C THR A 156 3.49 -1.84 9.55
N THR A 157 4.64 -2.45 9.29
CA THR A 157 5.34 -2.36 8.00
C THR A 157 5.21 -3.66 7.20
N ASN A 158 4.48 -4.64 7.75
CA ASN A 158 4.21 -5.89 7.06
C ASN A 158 3.00 -5.74 6.14
N GLN A 159 3.22 -5.80 4.83
CA GLN A 159 2.20 -5.61 3.81
C GLN A 159 1.00 -6.55 4.01
N VAL A 160 1.24 -7.84 4.22
CA VAL A 160 0.18 -8.84 4.40
C VAL A 160 -0.68 -8.56 5.63
N THR A 161 -0.03 -8.13 6.72
CA THR A 161 -0.73 -7.76 7.96
C THR A 161 -1.55 -6.49 7.74
N GLY A 162 -0.98 -5.47 7.11
CA GLY A 162 -1.67 -4.22 6.80
C GLY A 162 -2.88 -4.43 5.88
N ASP A 163 -2.71 -5.21 4.81
CA ASP A 163 -3.79 -5.60 3.90
C ASP A 163 -4.93 -6.30 4.66
N SER A 164 -4.58 -7.20 5.58
CA SER A 164 -5.56 -7.96 6.38
C SER A 164 -6.31 -7.07 7.36
N ILE A 165 -5.62 -6.15 8.05
CA ILE A 165 -6.24 -5.16 8.95
C ILE A 165 -7.19 -4.27 8.17
N ALA A 166 -6.72 -3.72 7.04
CA ALA A 166 -7.50 -2.83 6.20
C ALA A 166 -8.75 -3.51 5.64
N ALA A 167 -8.61 -4.74 5.14
CA ALA A 167 -9.73 -5.54 4.64
C ALA A 167 -10.75 -5.86 5.73
N CYS A 168 -10.30 -6.14 6.95
CA CYS A 168 -11.17 -6.39 8.10
C CYS A 168 -11.96 -5.14 8.51
N ALA A 169 -11.30 -3.99 8.61
CA ALA A 169 -11.94 -2.72 8.90
C ALA A 169 -13.00 -2.36 7.85
N LEU A 170 -12.67 -2.52 6.55
CA LEU A 170 -13.58 -2.27 5.44
C LEU A 170 -14.78 -3.22 5.43
N ARG A 171 -14.59 -4.50 5.76
CA ARG A 171 -15.69 -5.47 5.88
C ARG A 171 -16.66 -5.10 6.99
N ASN A 172 -16.17 -4.48 8.04
CA ASN A 172 -16.92 -4.10 9.23
C ASN A 172 -17.25 -2.60 9.31
N MET A 173 -17.22 -1.87 8.18
CA MET A 173 -17.38 -0.41 8.17
C MET A 173 -18.59 0.06 9.00
N ASP A 174 -19.77 -0.48 8.73
CA ASP A 174 -21.00 -0.09 9.41
C ASP A 174 -20.98 -0.47 10.90
N ALA A 175 -20.49 -1.68 11.21
CA ALA A 175 -20.48 -2.20 12.56
C ALA A 175 -19.48 -1.51 13.49
N LEU A 176 -18.35 -1.10 12.94
CA LEU A 176 -17.30 -0.36 13.67
C LEU A 176 -17.46 1.16 13.56
N GLY A 177 -18.32 1.65 12.65
CA GLY A 177 -18.48 3.06 12.37
C GLY A 177 -17.33 3.67 11.58
N VAL A 178 -16.67 2.87 10.75
CA VAL A 178 -15.55 3.31 9.89
C VAL A 178 -16.09 4.16 8.75
N THR A 179 -15.42 5.27 8.44
CA THR A 179 -15.73 6.15 7.31
C THR A 179 -14.78 5.95 6.15
N TYR A 180 -13.50 5.72 6.43
CA TYR A 180 -12.49 5.37 5.45
C TYR A 180 -11.29 4.70 6.09
N VAL A 181 -10.52 4.01 5.26
CA VAL A 181 -9.24 3.41 5.60
C VAL A 181 -8.18 3.93 4.66
N ILE A 182 -6.98 4.25 5.17
CA ILE A 182 -5.81 4.57 4.37
C ILE A 182 -4.73 3.53 4.67
N TRP A 183 -4.14 2.98 3.62
CA TRP A 183 -3.04 2.04 3.69
C TRP A 183 -2.25 2.07 2.40
N ASP A 184 -0.93 1.98 2.50
CA ASP A 184 0.00 1.86 1.36
C ASP A 184 -0.31 2.88 0.25
N GLN A 185 -0.33 4.17 0.63
CA GLN A 185 -0.57 5.32 -0.24
C GLN A 185 -1.92 5.27 -0.99
N GLN A 186 -2.92 4.56 -0.44
CA GLN A 186 -4.25 4.45 -1.00
C GLN A 186 -5.32 4.70 0.06
N ILE A 187 -6.46 5.27 -0.35
CA ILE A 187 -7.64 5.49 0.48
C ILE A 187 -8.82 4.68 -0.03
N ASN A 188 -9.60 4.10 0.88
CA ASN A 188 -10.84 3.41 0.58
C ASN A 188 -11.98 3.90 1.48
N THR A 189 -13.02 4.46 0.86
CA THR A 189 -14.23 4.95 1.51
C THR A 189 -15.42 3.99 1.37
N GLY A 190 -15.16 2.70 1.17
CA GLY A 190 -16.18 1.67 0.92
C GLY A 190 -16.48 1.40 -0.57
N SER A 191 -15.94 2.22 -1.47
CA SER A 191 -16.16 2.09 -2.93
C SER A 191 -14.93 1.60 -3.71
N GLY A 192 -13.94 1.05 -3.01
CA GLY A 192 -12.67 0.58 -3.58
C GLY A 192 -11.51 1.53 -3.31
N TRP A 193 -10.31 1.01 -3.51
CA TRP A 193 -9.06 1.74 -3.30
C TRP A 193 -8.82 2.79 -4.38
N LYS A 194 -8.36 3.96 -3.96
CA LYS A 194 -7.95 5.07 -4.83
C LYS A 194 -6.56 5.53 -4.40
N PRO A 195 -5.64 5.73 -5.35
CA PRO A 195 -4.31 6.21 -5.03
C PRO A 195 -4.35 7.61 -4.42
N MET A 196 -3.44 7.88 -3.50
CA MET A 196 -3.19 9.20 -2.92
C MET A 196 -1.90 9.78 -3.47
N GLU A 197 -1.75 11.10 -3.37
CA GLU A 197 -0.50 11.77 -3.73
C GLU A 197 0.67 11.30 -2.83
N ASP A 198 1.87 11.27 -3.38
CA ASP A 198 3.09 11.06 -2.60
C ASP A 198 3.36 12.28 -1.71
N ARG A 199 3.42 12.05 -0.40
CA ARG A 199 3.66 13.06 0.64
C ARG A 199 5.08 13.05 1.18
N GLY A 200 5.97 12.27 0.56
CA GLY A 200 7.41 12.33 0.74
C GLY A 200 7.98 11.54 1.92
N SER A 201 7.17 10.77 2.65
CA SER A 201 7.68 9.86 3.69
C SER A 201 6.75 8.67 3.90
N PRO A 202 7.29 7.53 4.37
CA PRO A 202 6.47 6.34 4.66
C PRO A 202 5.29 6.61 5.59
N THR A 203 5.51 7.38 6.65
CA THR A 203 4.44 7.73 7.60
C THR A 203 3.40 8.66 6.97
N ALA A 204 3.81 9.63 6.15
CA ALA A 204 2.89 10.52 5.47
C ALA A 204 2.09 9.80 4.37
N ASN A 205 2.65 8.75 3.79
CA ASN A 205 2.06 7.89 2.78
C ASN A 205 1.30 6.68 3.37
N HIS A 206 1.27 6.53 4.70
CA HIS A 206 0.63 5.40 5.40
C HIS A 206 1.19 4.02 4.96
N GLU A 207 2.51 3.94 4.75
CA GLU A 207 3.24 2.71 4.42
C GLU A 207 3.69 1.94 5.67
N ASP A 208 3.67 2.58 6.84
CA ASP A 208 4.11 2.04 8.12
C ASP A 208 2.97 1.85 9.15
N HIS A 209 1.72 2.13 8.75
CA HIS A 209 0.54 1.94 9.58
C HIS A 209 -0.75 1.92 8.76
N VAL A 210 -1.75 1.20 9.23
CA VAL A 210 -3.12 1.28 8.72
C VAL A 210 -3.86 2.36 9.48
N HIS A 211 -4.25 3.43 8.79
CA HIS A 211 -5.07 4.50 9.34
C HIS A 211 -6.56 4.22 9.11
N ILE A 212 -7.34 4.34 10.17
CA ILE A 212 -8.79 4.11 10.14
C ILE A 212 -9.48 5.33 10.73
N SER A 213 -10.37 5.96 9.98
CA SER A 213 -11.22 7.05 10.46
C SER A 213 -12.64 6.59 10.73
N PHE A 214 -13.27 7.23 11.72
CA PHE A 214 -14.56 6.84 12.25
C PHE A 214 -15.57 7.98 12.16
N GLN A 215 -16.84 7.61 12.11
CA GLN A 215 -17.96 8.55 12.20
C GLN A 215 -18.03 9.23 13.57
N SER A 216 -18.71 10.37 13.63
CA SER A 216 -18.83 11.19 14.86
C SER A 216 -19.79 10.62 15.90
N SER A 217 -20.60 9.64 15.56
CA SER A 217 -21.57 8.97 16.43
C SER A 217 -21.23 7.48 16.59
N ALA A 218 -21.59 6.89 17.72
CA ALA A 218 -21.38 5.47 17.94
C ALA A 218 -22.18 4.62 16.94
N PRO A 219 -21.58 3.57 16.34
CA PRO A 219 -22.28 2.62 15.51
C PRO A 219 -23.22 1.76 16.35
N SER A 220 -24.18 1.12 15.70
CA SER A 220 -25.13 0.21 16.37
C SER A 220 -24.91 -1.26 16.00
N GLY A 221 -23.96 -1.55 15.13
CA GLY A 221 -23.66 -2.89 14.64
C GLY A 221 -22.79 -3.72 15.58
N THR A 222 -22.71 -5.01 15.30
CA THR A 222 -21.76 -5.94 15.92
C THR A 222 -20.79 -6.38 14.83
N PRO A 223 -19.47 -6.19 15.01
CA PRO A 223 -18.50 -6.60 14.01
C PRO A 223 -18.45 -8.12 13.87
N VAL A 224 -18.22 -8.57 12.64
CA VAL A 224 -17.99 -9.99 12.35
C VAL A 224 -16.49 -10.26 12.23
N THR A 225 -16.09 -11.43 12.67
CA THR A 225 -14.69 -11.86 12.58
C THR A 225 -14.18 -11.84 11.14
N CYS A 226 -12.94 -11.54 10.93
CA CYS A 226 -12.24 -11.50 9.69
C CYS A 226 -11.47 -12.78 9.43
#